data_5a29d412bad23b15baa5877e05742e19
#
_entry.id   5a29d412bad23b15baa5877e05742e19
#
_cell.length_a   1.000
_cell.length_b   1.000
_cell.length_c   1.000
_cell.angle_alpha   90.00
_cell.angle_beta   90.00
_cell.angle_gamma   90.00
#
_symmetry.space_group_name_H-M   'P 1'
#
loop_
_entity.id
_entity.type
_entity.pdbx_description
1 polymer ?
#
loop_
_entity_poly.entity_id
_entity_poly.type
_entity_poly.pdbx_seq_one_letter_code
_entity_poly.pdbx_strand_id
1 'polypeptide(L)'
;KKDLPDDVVTSYGFDNTRFIRASIDEVRTTVYEAFILVIIIIFLFLRNWRVTLIPCIVIPVSLIGTFFVMYAAGFSINVLSMLAVVLSVGLVVDDAIVMTENIYIRIERGMTPFDAGIEGAKEIFFAVISTSITLIAVFFPIVFMEGMTGRLFREFSMVISGAVVISTFAALTITPMLATKLLVRQEKKSWFYSKTEPFFVWLNDFYSRTLASFLRRRWLALPLVLLTMGLI
;
A
#
# COMPACT_ATOMS: atom_id res chain seq x y z
N LYS A 1 42.20 13.14 -14.58
CA LYS A 1 42.69 13.97 -15.72
C LYS A 1 43.92 14.78 -15.39
N LYS A 2 44.21 15.08 -14.12
CA LYS A 2 45.34 15.96 -13.75
C LYS A 2 46.72 15.27 -13.82
N ASP A 3 46.78 13.94 -13.85
CA ASP A 3 48.00 13.15 -13.79
C ASP A 3 48.31 12.37 -15.08
N LEU A 4 47.63 12.68 -16.18
CA LEU A 4 47.80 12.03 -17.49
C LEU A 4 48.59 12.97 -18.42
N PRO A 5 49.59 12.44 -19.18
CA PRO A 5 50.29 13.23 -20.23
C PRO A 5 49.30 13.82 -21.24
N ASP A 6 49.67 14.98 -21.80
CA ASP A 6 48.84 15.79 -22.70
C ASP A 6 48.47 15.06 -24.03
N ASP A 7 49.15 14.01 -24.37
CA ASP A 7 48.97 13.18 -25.57
C ASP A 7 47.95 12.07 -25.37
N VAL A 8 47.43 11.85 -24.13
CA VAL A 8 46.46 10.79 -23.84
C VAL A 8 45.03 11.31 -23.91
N VAL A 9 44.31 10.92 -24.95
CA VAL A 9 42.88 11.19 -25.10
C VAL A 9 42.07 10.11 -24.37
N THR A 10 41.48 10.46 -23.25
CA THR A 10 40.58 9.56 -22.52
C THR A 10 39.16 9.76 -23.02
N SER A 11 38.55 8.70 -23.54
CA SER A 11 37.13 8.65 -23.86
C SER A 11 36.43 7.61 -22.96
N TYR A 12 35.20 7.92 -22.51
CA TYR A 12 34.38 6.93 -21.82
C TYR A 12 33.80 5.98 -22.85
N GLY A 13 34.25 4.73 -22.90
CA GLY A 13 33.74 3.72 -23.84
C GLY A 13 32.34 3.24 -23.50
N PHE A 14 32.03 3.10 -22.22
CA PHE A 14 30.71 2.69 -21.74
C PHE A 14 30.47 3.27 -20.34
N ASP A 15 29.37 3.97 -20.17
CA ASP A 15 28.98 4.60 -18.91
C ASP A 15 27.69 3.97 -18.37
N ASN A 16 27.81 2.94 -17.53
CA ASN A 16 26.69 2.30 -16.87
C ASN A 16 25.96 3.22 -15.89
N THR A 17 26.57 4.34 -15.46
CA THR A 17 25.94 5.24 -14.49
C THR A 17 24.76 5.99 -15.09
N ARG A 18 24.76 6.21 -16.42
CA ARG A 18 23.61 6.80 -17.12
C ARG A 18 22.37 5.93 -17.02
N PHE A 19 22.52 4.62 -17.25
CA PHE A 19 21.41 3.67 -17.14
C PHE A 19 20.86 3.63 -15.71
N ILE A 20 21.76 3.53 -14.71
CA ILE A 20 21.36 3.48 -13.29
C ILE A 20 20.63 4.77 -12.89
N ARG A 21 21.14 5.94 -13.29
CA ARG A 21 20.50 7.23 -12.99
C ARG A 21 19.12 7.33 -13.66
N ALA A 22 19.02 7.00 -14.93
CA ALA A 22 17.74 7.01 -15.64
C ALA A 22 16.72 6.09 -14.98
N SER A 23 17.13 4.87 -14.57
CA SER A 23 16.26 3.93 -13.86
C SER A 23 15.80 4.46 -12.49
N ILE A 24 16.69 5.10 -11.73
CA ILE A 24 16.33 5.72 -10.46
C ILE A 24 15.36 6.89 -10.66
N ASP A 25 15.57 7.73 -11.66
CA ASP A 25 14.69 8.85 -11.98
C ASP A 25 13.31 8.37 -12.43
N GLU A 26 13.24 7.30 -13.24
CA GLU A 26 12.00 6.68 -13.67
C GLU A 26 11.22 6.09 -12.49
N VAL A 27 11.90 5.35 -11.60
CA VAL A 27 11.27 4.80 -10.39
C VAL A 27 10.79 5.92 -9.47
N ARG A 28 11.57 6.98 -9.30
CA ARG A 28 11.15 8.15 -8.52
C ARG A 28 9.86 8.75 -9.07
N THR A 29 9.77 8.93 -10.38
CA THR A 29 8.56 9.42 -11.04
C THR A 29 7.38 8.47 -10.80
N THR A 30 7.60 7.17 -10.95
CA THR A 30 6.58 6.14 -10.70
C THR A 30 6.07 6.17 -9.25
N VAL A 31 6.94 6.40 -8.26
CA VAL A 31 6.52 6.56 -6.84
C VAL A 31 5.57 7.74 -6.69
N TYR A 32 5.88 8.89 -7.31
CA TYR A 32 4.99 10.06 -7.25
C TYR A 32 3.66 9.80 -7.96
N GLU A 33 3.68 9.19 -9.14
CA GLU A 33 2.47 8.84 -9.89
C GLU A 33 1.61 7.85 -9.11
N ALA A 34 2.21 6.79 -8.56
CA ALA A 34 1.52 5.83 -7.73
C ALA A 34 0.89 6.49 -6.49
N PHE A 35 1.62 7.37 -5.82
CA PHE A 35 1.12 8.10 -4.66
C PHE A 35 -0.09 8.98 -5.01
N ILE A 36 -0.01 9.75 -6.10
CA ILE A 36 -1.12 10.61 -6.56
C ILE A 36 -2.32 9.76 -6.96
N LEU A 37 -2.11 8.67 -7.72
CA LEU A 37 -3.17 7.76 -8.14
C LEU A 37 -3.90 7.15 -6.94
N VAL A 38 -3.14 6.69 -5.96
CA VAL A 38 -3.69 6.10 -4.73
C VAL A 38 -4.54 7.13 -3.98
N ILE A 39 -4.08 8.38 -3.83
CA ILE A 39 -4.85 9.45 -3.18
C ILE A 39 -6.17 9.72 -3.93
N ILE A 40 -6.12 9.78 -5.26
CA ILE A 40 -7.32 10.00 -6.08
C ILE A 40 -8.31 8.85 -5.87
N ILE A 41 -7.86 7.60 -5.90
CA ILE A 41 -8.70 6.42 -5.70
C ILE A 41 -9.31 6.44 -4.29
N ILE A 42 -8.52 6.66 -3.24
CA ILE A 42 -9.01 6.74 -1.87
C ILE A 42 -10.08 7.84 -1.73
N PHE A 43 -9.80 9.03 -2.30
CA PHE A 43 -10.75 10.13 -2.25
C PHE A 43 -12.06 9.81 -2.98
N LEU A 44 -11.99 9.13 -4.12
CA LEU A 44 -13.16 8.72 -4.90
C LEU A 44 -14.04 7.74 -4.14
N PHE A 45 -13.44 6.80 -3.41
CA PHE A 45 -14.19 5.80 -2.63
C PHE A 45 -14.69 6.35 -1.29
N LEU A 46 -13.84 7.04 -0.53
CA LEU A 46 -14.21 7.56 0.78
C LEU A 46 -15.04 8.85 0.70
N ARG A 47 -14.97 9.58 -0.42
CA ARG A 47 -15.77 10.79 -0.71
C ARG A 47 -15.70 11.87 0.38
N ASN A 48 -14.67 11.79 1.22
CA ASN A 48 -14.45 12.67 2.36
C ASN A 48 -12.96 13.02 2.46
N TRP A 49 -12.63 14.30 2.27
CA TRP A 49 -11.24 14.75 2.27
C TRP A 49 -10.50 14.55 3.60
N ARG A 50 -11.24 14.63 4.73
CA ARG A 50 -10.65 14.42 6.06
C ARG A 50 -10.25 12.96 6.28
N VAL A 51 -11.07 12.05 5.82
CA VAL A 51 -10.81 10.60 5.86
C VAL A 51 -9.63 10.27 4.97
N THR A 52 -9.58 10.85 3.75
CA THR A 52 -8.49 10.67 2.79
C THR A 52 -7.16 11.22 3.29
N LEU A 53 -7.16 12.28 4.09
CA LEU A 53 -5.94 12.91 4.60
C LEU A 53 -5.13 11.96 5.50
N ILE A 54 -5.79 11.03 6.20
CA ILE A 54 -5.11 10.11 7.11
C ILE A 54 -4.17 9.17 6.35
N PRO A 55 -4.62 8.38 5.36
CA PRO A 55 -3.71 7.60 4.52
C PRO A 55 -2.65 8.46 3.80
N CYS A 56 -3.00 9.68 3.36
CA CYS A 56 -2.05 10.60 2.75
C CYS A 56 -0.86 10.96 3.65
N ILE A 57 -1.05 10.96 4.98
CA ILE A 57 0.02 11.18 5.94
C ILE A 57 0.76 9.87 6.26
N VAL A 58 0.03 8.77 6.38
CA VAL A 58 0.60 7.47 6.76
C VAL A 58 1.52 6.92 5.67
N ILE A 59 1.19 7.10 4.39
CA ILE A 59 2.01 6.61 3.26
C ILE A 59 3.43 7.19 3.30
N PRO A 60 3.63 8.53 3.31
CA PRO A 60 4.97 9.09 3.38
C PRO A 60 5.75 8.66 4.62
N VAL A 61 5.08 8.58 5.78
CA VAL A 61 5.72 8.12 7.03
C VAL A 61 6.23 6.68 6.88
N SER A 62 5.41 5.80 6.31
CA SER A 62 5.78 4.41 6.08
C SER A 62 6.89 4.27 5.05
N LEU A 63 6.88 5.08 3.98
CA LEU A 63 7.97 5.10 3.00
C LEU A 63 9.29 5.57 3.59
N ILE A 64 9.27 6.64 4.40
CA ILE A 64 10.47 7.10 5.12
C ILE A 64 10.97 6.00 6.05
N GLY A 65 10.06 5.32 6.77
CA GLY A 65 10.42 4.17 7.60
C GLY A 65 11.02 3.01 6.80
N THR A 66 10.53 2.77 5.58
CA THR A 66 11.10 1.76 4.67
C THR A 66 12.53 2.11 4.25
N PHE A 67 12.81 3.36 3.90
CA PHE A 67 14.17 3.83 3.62
C PHE A 67 15.08 3.72 4.84
N PHE A 68 14.55 3.97 6.04
CA PHE A 68 15.30 3.75 7.28
C PHE A 68 15.65 2.27 7.48
N VAL A 69 14.72 1.35 7.22
CA VAL A 69 15.01 -0.10 7.27
C VAL A 69 16.09 -0.48 6.26
N MET A 70 16.02 0.04 5.02
CA MET A 70 17.05 -0.18 4.01
C MET A 70 18.43 0.30 4.49
N TYR A 71 18.49 1.49 5.06
CA TYR A 71 19.73 2.04 5.62
C TYR A 71 20.29 1.20 6.75
N ALA A 72 19.45 0.80 7.72
CA ALA A 72 19.85 -0.02 8.86
C ALA A 72 20.31 -1.42 8.46
N ALA A 73 19.74 -1.99 7.39
CA ALA A 73 20.12 -3.28 6.82
C ALA A 73 21.36 -3.20 5.90
N GLY A 74 21.89 -2.00 5.62
CA GLY A 74 23.03 -1.79 4.73
C GLY A 74 22.73 -2.06 3.25
N PHE A 75 21.45 -1.95 2.84
CA PHE A 75 21.06 -2.16 1.45
C PHE A 75 21.34 -0.94 0.59
N SER A 76 21.72 -1.20 -0.65
CA SER A 76 21.96 -0.15 -1.63
C SER A 76 20.67 0.28 -2.33
N ILE A 77 20.62 1.55 -2.76
CA ILE A 77 19.58 2.02 -3.66
C ILE A 77 19.90 1.49 -5.06
N ASN A 78 19.11 0.54 -5.52
CA ASN A 78 19.22 -0.05 -6.85
C ASN A 78 17.81 -0.24 -7.45
N VAL A 79 17.74 -0.64 -8.72
CA VAL A 79 16.45 -0.78 -9.44
C VAL A 79 15.49 -1.73 -8.72
N LEU A 80 15.99 -2.85 -8.16
CA LEU A 80 15.14 -3.83 -7.48
C LEU A 80 14.66 -3.33 -6.12
N SER A 81 15.54 -2.71 -5.33
CA SER A 81 15.13 -2.14 -4.05
C SER A 81 14.13 -1.00 -4.23
N MET A 82 14.29 -0.19 -5.27
CA MET A 82 13.34 0.86 -5.62
C MET A 82 12.02 0.30 -6.16
N LEU A 83 12.04 -0.79 -6.94
CA LEU A 83 10.83 -1.50 -7.35
C LEU A 83 10.07 -2.06 -6.13
N ALA A 84 10.79 -2.57 -5.13
CA ALA A 84 10.18 -3.00 -3.86
C ALA A 84 9.50 -1.83 -3.14
N VAL A 85 10.10 -0.64 -3.13
CA VAL A 85 9.50 0.57 -2.57
C VAL A 85 8.22 0.95 -3.32
N VAL A 86 8.21 0.93 -4.67
CA VAL A 86 7.01 1.19 -5.48
C VAL A 86 5.89 0.21 -5.14
N LEU A 87 6.21 -1.09 -5.10
CA LEU A 87 5.23 -2.13 -4.78
C LEU A 87 4.70 -1.96 -3.35
N SER A 88 5.56 -1.57 -2.42
CA SER A 88 5.17 -1.36 -1.02
C SER A 88 4.18 -0.20 -0.84
N VAL A 89 4.16 0.81 -1.73
CA VAL A 89 3.16 1.89 -1.68
C VAL A 89 1.74 1.33 -1.67
N GLY A 90 1.44 0.37 -2.55
CA GLY A 90 0.12 -0.27 -2.61
C GLY A 90 -0.18 -1.11 -1.36
N LEU A 91 0.79 -1.91 -0.90
CA LEU A 91 0.63 -2.79 0.25
C LEU A 91 0.46 -2.02 1.58
N VAL A 92 1.16 -0.90 1.71
CA VAL A 92 1.17 -0.04 2.91
C VAL A 92 -0.17 0.68 3.10
N VAL A 93 -0.83 1.00 2.01
CA VAL A 93 -2.07 1.81 2.03
C VAL A 93 -3.26 1.03 2.57
N ASP A 94 -3.34 -0.26 2.28
CA ASP A 94 -4.51 -1.08 2.60
C ASP A 94 -4.83 -1.10 4.10
N ASP A 95 -3.86 -1.32 4.95
CA ASP A 95 -4.04 -1.36 6.41
C ASP A 95 -4.56 -0.01 6.94
N ALA A 96 -4.01 1.10 6.44
CA ALA A 96 -4.42 2.45 6.85
C ALA A 96 -5.84 2.79 6.38
N ILE A 97 -6.24 2.35 5.17
CA ILE A 97 -7.59 2.55 4.64
C ILE A 97 -8.61 1.81 5.48
N VAL A 98 -8.41 0.50 5.69
CA VAL A 98 -9.34 -0.35 6.44
C VAL A 98 -9.51 0.15 7.87
N MET A 99 -8.41 0.55 8.52
CA MET A 99 -8.43 1.15 9.86
C MET A 99 -9.24 2.44 9.89
N THR A 100 -8.96 3.36 8.96
CA THR A 100 -9.61 4.68 8.89
C THR A 100 -11.10 4.52 8.61
N GLU A 101 -11.48 3.64 7.69
CA GLU A 101 -12.88 3.36 7.33
C GLU A 101 -13.67 2.79 8.50
N ASN A 102 -13.12 1.79 9.20
CA ASN A 102 -13.78 1.19 10.35
C ASN A 102 -14.04 2.22 11.48
N ILE A 103 -13.05 3.07 11.76
CA ILE A 103 -13.20 4.14 12.74
C ILE A 103 -14.25 5.16 12.26
N TYR A 104 -14.22 5.55 10.98
CA TYR A 104 -15.14 6.54 10.42
C TYR A 104 -16.60 6.07 10.45
N ILE A 105 -16.88 4.81 10.10
CA ILE A 105 -18.21 4.21 10.16
C ILE A 105 -18.79 4.28 11.59
N ARG A 106 -17.96 4.08 12.61
CA ARG A 106 -18.37 4.16 14.02
C ARG A 106 -18.71 5.58 14.43
N ILE A 107 -17.93 6.56 13.98
CA ILE A 107 -18.22 7.99 14.20
C ILE A 107 -19.53 8.38 13.53
N GLU A 108 -19.81 7.91 12.32
CA GLU A 108 -21.08 8.16 11.64
C GLU A 108 -22.28 7.55 12.39
N ARG A 109 -22.08 6.41 13.04
CA ARG A 109 -23.09 5.77 13.90
C ARG A 109 -23.31 6.48 15.23
N GLY A 110 -22.57 7.56 15.52
CA GLY A 110 -22.75 8.42 16.67
C GLY A 110 -21.79 8.19 17.83
N MET A 111 -20.77 7.34 17.67
CA MET A 111 -19.70 7.19 18.66
C MET A 111 -18.85 8.46 18.74
N THR A 112 -18.27 8.74 19.91
CA THR A 112 -17.25 9.79 20.02
C THR A 112 -16.02 9.41 19.20
N PRO A 113 -15.27 10.35 18.61
CA PRO A 113 -14.08 10.02 17.83
C PRO A 113 -13.04 9.22 18.63
N PHE A 114 -12.94 9.46 19.93
CA PHE A 114 -12.00 8.76 20.81
C PHE A 114 -12.42 7.30 21.01
N ASP A 115 -13.68 7.04 21.38
CA ASP A 115 -14.18 5.69 21.58
C ASP A 115 -14.18 4.90 20.26
N ALA A 116 -14.59 5.54 19.15
CA ALA A 116 -14.55 4.95 17.81
C ALA A 116 -13.11 4.55 17.41
N GLY A 117 -12.12 5.37 17.80
CA GLY A 117 -10.70 5.06 17.57
C GLY A 117 -10.24 3.81 18.32
N ILE A 118 -10.59 3.70 19.60
CA ILE A 118 -10.21 2.55 20.44
C ILE A 118 -10.93 1.27 19.97
N GLU A 119 -12.25 1.33 19.82
CA GLU A 119 -13.03 0.14 19.45
C GLU A 119 -12.77 -0.29 18.00
N GLY A 120 -12.65 0.68 17.08
CA GLY A 120 -12.32 0.39 15.69
C GLY A 120 -10.95 -0.25 15.54
N ALA A 121 -9.95 0.24 16.27
CA ALA A 121 -8.62 -0.35 16.26
C ALA A 121 -8.61 -1.76 16.86
N LYS A 122 -9.31 -2.00 17.97
CA LYS A 122 -9.41 -3.32 18.60
C LYS A 122 -10.04 -4.37 17.68
N GLU A 123 -11.09 -4.01 16.95
CA GLU A 123 -11.82 -4.94 16.09
C GLU A 123 -10.97 -5.48 14.95
N ILE A 124 -10.19 -4.62 14.32
CA ILE A 124 -9.40 -5.01 13.14
C ILE A 124 -7.93 -5.31 13.45
N PHE A 125 -7.51 -5.17 14.71
CA PHE A 125 -6.12 -5.41 15.13
C PHE A 125 -5.59 -6.76 14.65
N PHE A 126 -6.32 -7.84 14.95
CA PHE A 126 -5.90 -9.19 14.53
C PHE A 126 -5.95 -9.39 13.01
N ALA A 127 -6.89 -8.75 12.32
CA ALA A 127 -6.95 -8.82 10.86
C ALA A 127 -5.70 -8.17 10.23
N VAL A 128 -5.34 -6.96 10.66
CA VAL A 128 -4.15 -6.23 10.18
C VAL A 128 -2.86 -7.01 10.50
N ILE A 129 -2.71 -7.54 11.69
CA ILE A 129 -1.53 -8.36 12.04
C ILE A 129 -1.47 -9.64 11.18
N SER A 130 -2.61 -10.31 10.97
CA SER A 130 -2.65 -11.54 10.18
C SER A 130 -2.32 -11.31 8.71
N THR A 131 -2.84 -10.23 8.10
CA THR A 131 -2.51 -9.86 6.72
C THR A 131 -1.03 -9.54 6.58
N SER A 132 -0.47 -8.79 7.51
CA SER A 132 0.96 -8.44 7.53
C SER A 132 1.86 -9.66 7.69
N ILE A 133 1.55 -10.56 8.61
CA ILE A 133 2.30 -11.82 8.77
C ILE A 133 2.21 -12.67 7.50
N THR A 134 1.04 -12.74 6.87
CA THR A 134 0.86 -13.49 5.63
C THR A 134 1.69 -12.90 4.49
N LEU A 135 1.71 -11.59 4.34
CA LEU A 135 2.55 -10.91 3.33
C LEU A 135 4.04 -11.17 3.58
N ILE A 136 4.51 -11.04 4.82
CA ILE A 136 5.90 -11.34 5.17
C ILE A 136 6.22 -12.81 4.88
N ALA A 137 5.32 -13.74 5.24
CA ALA A 137 5.53 -15.17 5.01
C ALA A 137 5.63 -15.54 3.53
N VAL A 138 4.98 -14.80 2.64
CA VAL A 138 5.10 -14.99 1.18
C VAL A 138 6.47 -14.55 0.66
N PHE A 139 7.00 -13.43 1.15
CA PHE A 139 8.29 -12.91 0.70
C PHE A 139 9.49 -13.52 1.42
N PHE A 140 9.33 -14.01 2.65
CA PHE A 140 10.39 -14.53 3.49
C PHE A 140 11.20 -15.71 2.88
N PRO A 141 10.58 -16.70 2.20
CA PRO A 141 11.33 -17.79 1.56
C PRO A 141 12.34 -17.33 0.52
N ILE A 142 12.08 -16.20 -0.15
CA ILE A 142 12.97 -15.64 -1.17
C ILE A 142 14.32 -15.20 -0.58
N VAL A 143 14.35 -14.86 0.71
CA VAL A 143 15.57 -14.45 1.43
C VAL A 143 16.59 -15.60 1.48
N PHE A 144 16.13 -16.85 1.46
CA PHE A 144 16.96 -18.06 1.53
C PHE A 144 17.40 -18.60 0.16
N MET A 145 16.98 -17.96 -0.93
CA MET A 145 17.43 -18.35 -2.27
C MET A 145 18.93 -18.13 -2.42
N GLU A 146 19.60 -19.12 -2.99
CA GLU A 146 21.04 -19.07 -3.28
C GLU A 146 21.32 -18.56 -4.70
N GLY A 147 22.61 -18.25 -4.96
CA GLY A 147 23.07 -17.80 -6.26
C GLY A 147 22.88 -16.31 -6.52
N MET A 148 23.10 -15.90 -7.77
CA MET A 148 23.04 -14.50 -8.19
C MET A 148 21.62 -13.96 -8.09
N THR A 149 20.63 -14.72 -8.51
CA THR A 149 19.20 -14.38 -8.41
C THR A 149 18.78 -14.20 -6.96
N GLY A 150 19.21 -15.11 -6.07
CA GLY A 150 18.91 -15.02 -4.65
C GLY A 150 19.46 -13.73 -4.00
N ARG A 151 20.66 -13.30 -4.38
CA ARG A 151 21.23 -12.04 -3.86
C ARG A 151 20.41 -10.82 -4.25
N LEU A 152 19.96 -10.77 -5.50
CA LEU A 152 19.17 -9.66 -6.02
C LEU A 152 17.78 -9.59 -5.36
N PHE A 153 17.08 -10.72 -5.27
CA PHE A 153 15.75 -10.79 -4.69
C PHE A 153 15.72 -10.73 -3.16
N ARG A 154 16.85 -11.00 -2.49
CA ARG A 154 16.96 -10.86 -1.04
C ARG A 154 16.73 -9.43 -0.58
N GLU A 155 17.39 -8.44 -1.21
CA GLU A 155 17.17 -7.03 -0.90
C GLU A 155 15.72 -6.64 -1.15
N PHE A 156 15.17 -7.03 -2.30
CA PHE A 156 13.76 -6.80 -2.64
C PHE A 156 12.79 -7.32 -1.57
N SER A 157 12.94 -8.58 -1.17
CA SER A 157 12.07 -9.22 -0.18
C SER A 157 12.18 -8.60 1.20
N MET A 158 13.40 -8.26 1.62
CA MET A 158 13.63 -7.61 2.91
C MET A 158 13.07 -6.19 2.94
N VAL A 159 13.17 -5.44 1.84
CA VAL A 159 12.57 -4.09 1.72
C VAL A 159 11.05 -4.16 1.83
N ILE A 160 10.39 -5.07 1.11
CA ILE A 160 8.93 -5.24 1.20
C ILE A 160 8.53 -5.68 2.61
N SER A 161 9.19 -6.67 3.18
CA SER A 161 8.88 -7.14 4.54
C SER A 161 9.05 -6.02 5.58
N GLY A 162 10.12 -5.23 5.47
CA GLY A 162 10.35 -4.06 6.31
C GLY A 162 9.26 -3.00 6.12
N ALA A 163 8.87 -2.72 4.88
CA ALA A 163 7.79 -1.77 4.58
C ALA A 163 6.45 -2.22 5.21
N VAL A 164 6.12 -3.51 5.12
CA VAL A 164 4.90 -4.07 5.72
C VAL A 164 4.94 -3.93 7.24
N VAL A 165 6.08 -4.23 7.90
CA VAL A 165 6.21 -4.06 9.36
C VAL A 165 5.99 -2.61 9.78
N ILE A 166 6.63 -1.66 9.09
CA ILE A 166 6.48 -0.23 9.38
C ILE A 166 5.05 0.24 9.12
N SER A 167 4.43 -0.22 8.03
CA SER A 167 3.04 0.08 7.70
C SER A 167 2.08 -0.40 8.77
N THR A 168 2.21 -1.65 9.18
CA THR A 168 1.40 -2.24 10.25
C THR A 168 1.50 -1.42 11.53
N PHE A 169 2.72 -1.06 11.91
CA PHE A 169 2.93 -0.19 13.07
C PHE A 169 2.26 1.17 12.90
N ALA A 170 2.42 1.82 11.75
CA ALA A 170 1.80 3.11 11.45
C ALA A 170 0.27 3.01 11.40
N ALA A 171 -0.27 1.96 10.79
CA ALA A 171 -1.71 1.71 10.72
C ALA A 171 -2.35 1.48 12.10
N LEU A 172 -1.65 0.79 13.00
CA LEU A 172 -2.16 0.49 14.35
C LEU A 172 -1.94 1.62 15.36
N THR A 173 -1.04 2.57 15.09
CA THR A 173 -0.70 3.67 16.03
C THR A 173 -1.08 5.03 15.48
N ILE A 174 -0.51 5.42 14.34
CA ILE A 174 -0.68 6.76 13.76
C ILE A 174 -2.10 6.92 13.22
N THR A 175 -2.64 5.91 12.54
CA THR A 175 -3.97 6.00 11.93
C THR A 175 -5.07 6.23 12.96
N PRO A 176 -5.22 5.44 14.04
CA PRO A 176 -6.23 5.72 15.07
C PRO A 176 -6.02 7.07 15.74
N MET A 177 -4.77 7.45 16.02
CA MET A 177 -4.48 8.75 16.62
C MET A 177 -4.91 9.92 15.72
N LEU A 178 -4.62 9.86 14.43
CA LEU A 178 -5.05 10.88 13.48
C LEU A 178 -6.57 10.85 13.29
N ALA A 179 -7.18 9.68 13.24
CA ALA A 179 -8.62 9.51 13.11
C ALA A 179 -9.38 10.19 14.25
N THR A 180 -8.94 10.00 15.50
CA THR A 180 -9.59 10.64 16.67
C THR A 180 -9.50 12.17 16.64
N LYS A 181 -8.48 12.74 15.96
CA LYS A 181 -8.28 14.20 15.89
C LYS A 181 -8.88 14.85 14.65
N LEU A 182 -8.89 14.15 13.52
CA LEU A 182 -9.28 14.71 12.23
C LEU A 182 -10.71 14.38 11.83
N LEU A 183 -11.23 13.22 12.30
CA LEU A 183 -12.57 12.80 11.93
C LEU A 183 -13.62 13.40 12.83
N VAL A 184 -14.65 13.95 12.21
CA VAL A 184 -15.81 14.53 12.87
C VAL A 184 -17.04 14.03 12.14
N ARG A 185 -18.12 13.77 12.89
CA ARG A 185 -19.41 13.42 12.31
C ARG A 185 -19.89 14.52 11.37
N GLN A 186 -20.15 14.17 10.12
CA GLN A 186 -20.66 15.13 9.14
C GLN A 186 -22.19 15.17 9.21
N GLU A 187 -22.74 16.29 9.69
CA GLU A 187 -24.19 16.52 9.67
C GLU A 187 -24.73 16.82 8.27
N LYS A 188 -23.88 17.36 7.39
CA LYS A 188 -24.26 17.66 6.00
C LYS A 188 -23.37 16.88 5.04
N LYS A 189 -24.00 16.02 4.24
CA LYS A 189 -23.32 15.30 3.17
C LYS A 189 -22.84 16.29 2.11
N SER A 190 -21.58 16.13 1.65
CA SER A 190 -20.99 16.96 0.58
C SER A 190 -21.80 16.81 -0.71
N TRP A 191 -21.86 17.87 -1.53
CA TRP A 191 -22.46 17.83 -2.87
C TRP A 191 -21.90 16.66 -3.73
N PHE A 192 -20.62 16.42 -3.65
CA PHE A 192 -19.97 15.30 -4.35
C PHE A 192 -20.50 13.94 -3.86
N TYR A 193 -20.70 13.79 -2.55
CA TYR A 193 -21.31 12.59 -1.97
C TYR A 193 -22.71 12.36 -2.54
N SER A 194 -23.57 13.37 -2.52
CA SER A 194 -24.96 13.25 -3.00
C SER A 194 -25.05 12.93 -4.50
N LYS A 195 -24.11 13.42 -5.31
CA LYS A 195 -24.09 13.16 -6.75
C LYS A 195 -23.57 11.76 -7.09
N THR A 196 -22.66 11.21 -6.29
CA THR A 196 -22.07 9.88 -6.50
C THR A 196 -22.84 8.76 -5.78
N GLU A 197 -23.66 9.08 -4.80
CA GLU A 197 -24.45 8.13 -4.00
C GLU A 197 -25.30 7.16 -4.84
N PRO A 198 -26.05 7.60 -5.88
CA PRO A 198 -26.86 6.67 -6.67
C PRO A 198 -26.04 5.56 -7.34
N PHE A 199 -24.83 5.89 -7.79
CA PHE A 199 -23.93 4.91 -8.39
C PHE A 199 -23.45 3.87 -7.36
N PHE A 200 -23.05 4.31 -6.18
CA PHE A 200 -22.58 3.38 -5.14
C PHE A 200 -23.72 2.53 -4.56
N VAL A 201 -24.91 3.09 -4.41
CA VAL A 201 -26.10 2.33 -4.01
C VAL A 201 -26.43 1.27 -5.06
N TRP A 202 -26.46 1.64 -6.34
CA TRP A 202 -26.69 0.68 -7.43
C TRP A 202 -25.63 -0.43 -7.44
N LEU A 203 -24.33 -0.08 -7.28
CA LEU A 203 -23.24 -1.03 -7.24
C LEU A 203 -23.38 -2.01 -6.07
N ASN A 204 -23.72 -1.50 -4.89
CA ASN A 204 -23.93 -2.30 -3.69
C ASN A 204 -25.14 -3.24 -3.83
N ASP A 205 -26.25 -2.75 -4.37
CA ASP A 205 -27.45 -3.54 -4.65
C ASP A 205 -27.19 -4.61 -5.69
N PHE A 206 -26.45 -4.27 -6.75
CA PHE A 206 -26.03 -5.23 -7.77
C PHE A 206 -25.16 -6.35 -7.17
N TYR A 207 -24.13 -5.95 -6.38
CA TYR A 207 -23.28 -6.90 -5.69
C TYR A 207 -24.09 -7.81 -4.74
N SER A 208 -24.93 -7.22 -3.91
CA SER A 208 -25.73 -7.95 -2.92
C SER A 208 -26.69 -8.96 -3.58
N ARG A 209 -27.34 -8.58 -4.70
CA ARG A 209 -28.23 -9.47 -5.47
C ARG A 209 -27.45 -10.61 -6.12
N THR A 210 -26.28 -10.27 -6.72
CA THR A 210 -25.43 -11.27 -7.37
C THR A 210 -24.88 -12.27 -6.35
N LEU A 211 -24.38 -11.76 -5.21
CA LEU A 211 -23.88 -12.59 -4.12
C LEU A 211 -24.98 -13.49 -3.54
N ALA A 212 -26.16 -12.93 -3.26
CA ALA A 212 -27.29 -13.71 -2.76
C ALA A 212 -27.72 -14.81 -3.75
N SER A 213 -27.73 -14.50 -5.05
CA SER A 213 -28.03 -15.48 -6.11
C SER A 213 -26.97 -16.59 -6.19
N PHE A 214 -25.69 -16.21 -6.06
CA PHE A 214 -24.58 -17.17 -6.05
C PHE A 214 -24.62 -18.07 -4.80
N LEU A 215 -24.84 -17.50 -3.63
CA LEU A 215 -24.95 -18.28 -2.38
C LEU A 215 -26.14 -19.22 -2.37
N ARG A 216 -27.25 -18.82 -2.97
CA ARG A 216 -28.40 -19.76 -3.18
C ARG A 216 -28.06 -20.93 -4.10
N ARG A 217 -27.16 -20.70 -5.06
CA ARG A 217 -26.67 -21.70 -6.01
C ARG A 217 -25.25 -22.16 -5.69
N ARG A 218 -24.99 -22.43 -4.39
CA ARG A 218 -23.66 -22.84 -3.91
C ARG A 218 -22.97 -23.95 -4.73
N TRP A 219 -23.78 -24.71 -5.49
CA TRP A 219 -23.29 -25.74 -6.40
C TRP A 219 -22.47 -25.17 -7.57
N LEU A 220 -22.68 -23.91 -7.94
CA LEU A 220 -21.90 -23.25 -8.99
C LEU A 220 -20.44 -22.94 -8.57
N ALA A 221 -20.12 -22.99 -7.28
CA ALA A 221 -18.75 -22.79 -6.80
C ALA A 221 -17.82 -23.92 -7.27
N LEU A 222 -18.29 -25.18 -7.27
CA LEU A 222 -17.50 -26.34 -7.70
C LEU A 222 -17.08 -26.29 -9.19
N PRO A 223 -18.01 -26.13 -10.17
CA PRO A 223 -17.62 -26.00 -11.56
C PRO A 223 -16.76 -24.72 -11.84
N LEU A 224 -16.93 -23.64 -11.10
CA LEU A 224 -16.10 -22.46 -11.24
C LEU A 224 -14.65 -22.74 -10.82
N VAL A 225 -14.45 -23.40 -9.68
CA VAL A 225 -13.12 -23.83 -9.21
C VAL A 225 -12.48 -24.81 -10.19
N LEU A 226 -13.23 -25.79 -10.68
CA LEU A 226 -12.72 -26.75 -11.67
C LEU A 226 -12.36 -26.08 -13.00
N LEU A 227 -13.13 -25.09 -13.42
CA LEU A 227 -12.85 -24.31 -14.64
C LEU A 227 -11.59 -23.47 -14.48
N THR A 228 -11.39 -22.82 -13.33
CA THR A 228 -10.15 -22.06 -13.06
C THR A 228 -8.93 -22.97 -12.96
N MET A 229 -9.06 -24.15 -12.35
CA MET A 229 -7.97 -25.13 -12.31
C MET A 229 -7.66 -25.77 -13.68
N GLY A 230 -8.64 -25.87 -14.56
CA GLY A 230 -8.45 -26.40 -15.92
C GLY A 230 -7.91 -25.38 -16.92
N LEU A 231 -7.90 -24.09 -16.56
CA LEU A 231 -7.33 -22.99 -17.37
C LEU A 231 -5.86 -22.70 -17.04
N ILE A 232 -5.32 -23.24 -15.96
CA ILE A 232 -3.93 -23.19 -15.52
C ILE A 232 -3.18 -24.44 -16.02
#